data_78a3be594331d11c22e3032f7e1ace58
#
_entry.id   78a3be594331d11c22e3032f7e1ace58
#
_cell.length_a   1.000
_cell.length_b   1.000
_cell.length_c   1.000
_cell.angle_alpha   90.00
_cell.angle_beta   90.00
_cell.angle_gamma   90.00
#
_symmetry.space_group_name_H-M   'P 1'
#
loop_
_entity.id
_entity.type
_entity.pdbx_description
1 polymer ?
#
loop_
_entity_poly.entity_id
_entity_poly.type
_entity_poly.pdbx_seq_one_letter_code
_entity_poly.pdbx_strand_id
1 'polypeptide(L)'
;MIRLEDFFTMYDEMMVAPMREELTRVGIEETRTAADVDAVLGEKKGTVLVVVNSVCGCAAGMARPAVAMAVEHDTRPDRMITVFAGNDREATQRAREYFTGYRPSSPSIALLKDGQVVKMLERHNIEGRHAHDIAAELTAAFDQYCKQPVTA
;
A
#
# COMPACT_ATOMS: atom_id res chain seq x y z
N MET A 1 -9.61 18.84 28.67
CA MET A 1 -8.25 18.40 29.05
C MET A 1 -7.75 17.37 28.04
N ILE A 2 -6.60 17.64 27.44
CA ILE A 2 -5.99 16.72 26.48
C ILE A 2 -5.36 15.56 27.26
N ARG A 3 -5.70 14.33 26.87
CA ARG A 3 -5.09 13.14 27.47
C ARG A 3 -3.67 12.98 26.96
N LEU A 4 -2.83 12.33 27.75
CA LEU A 4 -1.46 12.02 27.36
C LEU A 4 -1.44 11.17 26.08
N GLU A 5 -2.39 10.24 25.97
CA GLU A 5 -2.56 9.38 24.78
C GLU A 5 -2.84 10.21 23.53
N ASP A 6 -3.73 11.21 23.63
CA ASP A 6 -4.08 12.08 22.51
C ASP A 6 -2.88 12.92 22.06
N PHE A 7 -2.04 13.33 23.03
CA PHE A 7 -0.84 14.09 22.74
C PHE A 7 0.17 13.26 21.95
N PHE A 8 0.40 12.00 22.36
CA PHE A 8 1.32 11.11 21.65
C PHE A 8 0.81 10.77 20.26
N THR A 9 -0.49 10.50 20.11
CA THR A 9 -1.11 10.20 18.80
C THR A 9 -0.96 11.40 17.86
N MET A 10 -1.24 12.61 18.35
CA MET A 10 -1.12 13.83 17.56
C MET A 10 0.34 14.06 17.13
N TYR A 11 1.29 13.81 18.02
CA TYR A 11 2.71 13.99 17.73
C TYR A 11 3.18 13.00 16.65
N ASP A 12 2.80 11.72 16.82
CA ASP A 12 3.12 10.68 15.84
C ASP A 12 2.47 10.98 14.49
N GLU A 13 1.25 11.48 14.47
CA GLU A 13 0.55 11.84 13.23
C GLU A 13 1.26 12.98 12.50
N MET A 14 1.76 13.98 13.22
CA MET A 14 2.55 15.05 12.63
C MET A 14 3.82 14.52 11.98
N MET A 15 4.44 13.52 12.59
CA MET A 15 5.64 12.88 12.07
C MET A 15 5.35 12.07 10.81
N VAL A 16 4.23 11.35 10.76
CA VAL A 16 3.92 10.47 9.64
C VAL A 16 3.16 11.15 8.50
N ALA A 17 2.59 12.33 8.73
CA ALA A 17 1.84 13.04 7.69
C ALA A 17 2.62 13.19 6.37
N PRO A 18 3.90 13.60 6.36
CA PRO A 18 4.67 13.65 5.11
C PRO A 18 4.84 12.28 4.46
N MET A 19 4.94 11.22 5.28
CA MET A 19 5.08 9.85 4.78
C MET A 19 3.79 9.36 4.12
N ARG A 20 2.63 9.79 4.62
CA ARG A 20 1.34 9.52 3.98
C ARG A 20 1.23 10.24 2.64
N GLU A 21 1.69 11.50 2.61
CA GLU A 21 1.62 12.34 1.42
C GLU A 21 2.44 11.82 0.26
N GLU A 22 3.54 11.12 0.51
CA GLU A 22 4.35 10.52 -0.55
C GLU A 22 3.51 9.57 -1.42
N LEU A 23 2.50 8.93 -0.85
CA LEU A 23 1.61 8.03 -1.58
C LEU A 23 0.33 8.73 -2.05
N THR A 24 -0.31 9.53 -1.20
CA THR A 24 -1.56 10.21 -1.61
C THR A 24 -1.32 11.20 -2.74
N ARG A 25 -0.15 11.81 -2.77
CA ARG A 25 0.24 12.74 -3.82
C ARG A 25 0.30 12.09 -5.21
N VAL A 26 0.57 10.79 -5.27
CA VAL A 26 0.64 10.06 -6.54
C VAL A 26 -0.64 9.26 -6.83
N GLY A 27 -1.73 9.54 -6.10
CA GLY A 27 -3.04 8.96 -6.39
C GLY A 27 -3.39 7.71 -5.61
N ILE A 28 -2.60 7.35 -4.60
CA ILE A 28 -2.93 6.22 -3.72
C ILE A 28 -3.96 6.69 -2.69
N GLU A 29 -5.08 5.99 -2.62
CA GLU A 29 -6.19 6.34 -1.72
C GLU A 29 -5.88 5.89 -0.30
N GLU A 30 -5.97 6.82 0.65
CA GLU A 30 -5.69 6.52 2.06
C GLU A 30 -6.89 5.83 2.71
N THR A 31 -6.66 4.69 3.35
CA THR A 31 -7.67 3.98 4.12
C THR A 31 -7.19 3.89 5.56
N ARG A 32 -7.94 4.49 6.49
CA ARG A 32 -7.52 4.65 7.89
C ARG A 32 -8.35 3.84 8.87
N THR A 33 -9.45 3.26 8.42
CA THR A 33 -10.36 2.46 9.26
C THR A 33 -10.61 1.10 8.60
N ALA A 34 -11.07 0.14 9.39
CA ALA A 34 -11.46 -1.17 8.84
C ALA A 34 -12.58 -1.03 7.81
N ALA A 35 -13.53 -0.11 8.07
CA ALA A 35 -14.63 0.15 7.14
C ALA A 35 -14.13 0.69 5.80
N ASP A 36 -13.13 1.57 5.81
CA ASP A 36 -12.53 2.10 4.60
C ASP A 36 -11.91 0.96 3.76
N VAL A 37 -11.19 0.05 4.43
CA VAL A 37 -10.57 -1.10 3.77
C VAL A 37 -11.64 -2.01 3.16
N ASP A 38 -12.68 -2.34 3.93
CA ASP A 38 -13.76 -3.21 3.47
C ASP A 38 -14.54 -2.60 2.30
N ALA A 39 -14.69 -1.28 2.26
CA ALA A 39 -15.36 -0.59 1.16
C ALA A 39 -14.68 -0.85 -0.19
N VAL A 40 -13.37 -1.10 -0.17
CA VAL A 40 -12.59 -1.40 -1.38
C VAL A 40 -12.39 -2.89 -1.56
N LEU A 41 -11.81 -3.55 -0.56
CA LEU A 41 -11.42 -4.98 -0.68
C LEU A 41 -12.59 -5.93 -0.49
N GLY A 42 -13.63 -5.52 0.20
CA GLY A 42 -14.83 -6.34 0.42
C GLY A 42 -15.63 -6.63 -0.83
N GLU A 43 -15.50 -5.80 -1.87
CA GLU A 43 -16.18 -6.03 -3.15
C GLU A 43 -15.63 -7.23 -3.90
N LYS A 44 -14.36 -7.56 -3.68
CA LYS A 44 -13.65 -8.69 -4.32
C LYS A 44 -13.77 -8.66 -5.84
N LYS A 45 -13.64 -7.49 -6.43
CA LYS A 45 -13.75 -7.26 -7.88
C LYS A 45 -12.58 -6.44 -8.38
N GLY A 46 -12.10 -6.81 -9.58
CA GLY A 46 -11.06 -6.05 -10.27
C GLY A 46 -9.71 -6.16 -9.58
N THR A 47 -8.81 -5.27 -9.95
CA THR A 47 -7.44 -5.25 -9.42
C THR A 47 -7.26 -4.11 -8.43
N VAL A 48 -6.66 -4.41 -7.28
CA VAL A 48 -6.40 -3.44 -6.23
C VAL A 48 -4.96 -3.60 -5.75
N LEU A 49 -4.21 -2.50 -5.77
CA LEU A 49 -2.90 -2.45 -5.14
C LEU A 49 -3.09 -1.98 -3.70
N VAL A 50 -2.52 -2.71 -2.76
CA VAL A 50 -2.54 -2.34 -1.34
C VAL A 50 -1.11 -2.12 -0.87
N VAL A 51 -0.78 -0.90 -0.49
CA VAL A 51 0.54 -0.55 0.04
C VAL A 51 0.44 -0.45 1.56
N VAL A 52 1.14 -1.34 2.25
CA VAL A 52 1.28 -1.26 3.71
C VAL A 52 2.49 -0.36 3.97
N ASN A 53 2.21 0.89 4.29
CA ASN A 53 3.22 1.91 4.55
C ASN A 53 3.77 1.77 5.97
N SER A 54 4.94 2.31 6.22
CA SER A 54 5.53 2.33 7.56
C SER A 54 6.57 3.44 7.69
N VAL A 55 7.05 3.66 8.92
CA VAL A 55 8.07 4.68 9.21
C VAL A 55 9.49 4.23 8.90
N CYS A 56 9.72 2.95 8.63
CA CYS A 56 11.08 2.43 8.50
C CYS A 56 11.80 2.93 7.25
N GLY A 57 13.14 2.81 7.26
CA GLY A 57 13.97 3.21 6.13
C GLY A 57 13.66 2.46 4.84
N CYS A 58 13.22 1.20 4.94
CA CYS A 58 12.81 0.39 3.79
C CYS A 58 11.60 0.99 3.09
N ALA A 59 10.67 1.58 3.85
CA ALA A 59 9.53 2.28 3.29
C ALA A 59 9.95 3.59 2.65
N ALA A 60 10.77 4.38 3.35
CA ALA A 60 11.21 5.71 2.90
C ALA A 60 12.08 5.64 1.64
N GLY A 61 13.04 4.75 1.62
CA GLY A 61 14.04 4.67 0.54
C GLY A 61 13.71 3.71 -0.58
N MET A 62 12.75 2.82 -0.37
CA MET A 62 12.48 1.72 -1.30
C MET A 62 11.00 1.62 -1.66
N ALA A 63 10.13 1.27 -0.71
CA ALA A 63 8.73 0.98 -1.01
C ALA A 63 7.97 2.20 -1.57
N ARG A 64 8.01 3.33 -0.88
CA ARG A 64 7.28 4.52 -1.34
C ARG A 64 7.79 5.05 -2.68
N PRO A 65 9.12 5.21 -2.89
CA PRO A 65 9.62 5.62 -4.20
C PRO A 65 9.28 4.62 -5.31
N ALA A 66 9.34 3.32 -5.03
CA ALA A 66 9.00 2.28 -6.01
C ALA A 66 7.54 2.39 -6.46
N VAL A 67 6.61 2.58 -5.52
CA VAL A 67 5.20 2.75 -5.83
C VAL A 67 4.99 4.03 -6.66
N ALA A 68 5.65 5.13 -6.28
CA ALA A 68 5.56 6.38 -7.02
C ALA A 68 6.01 6.23 -8.48
N MET A 69 7.05 5.43 -8.72
CA MET A 69 7.51 5.12 -10.09
C MET A 69 6.50 4.23 -10.81
N ALA A 70 6.02 3.19 -10.13
CA ALA A 70 5.14 2.19 -10.74
C ALA A 70 3.81 2.78 -11.20
N VAL A 71 3.26 3.77 -10.50
CA VAL A 71 1.98 4.39 -10.86
C VAL A 71 2.05 5.25 -12.13
N GLU A 72 3.25 5.54 -12.63
CA GLU A 72 3.45 6.22 -13.91
C GLU A 72 3.26 5.28 -15.11
N HIS A 73 3.21 3.97 -14.86
CA HIS A 73 3.04 2.96 -15.91
C HIS A 73 1.64 3.05 -16.54
N ASP A 74 1.54 2.74 -17.83
CA ASP A 74 0.28 2.84 -18.56
C ASP A 74 -0.77 1.84 -18.08
N THR A 75 -0.35 0.60 -17.84
CA THR A 75 -1.21 -0.45 -17.28
C THR A 75 -1.15 -0.37 -15.76
N ARG A 76 -2.29 -0.16 -15.14
CA ARG A 76 -2.37 0.05 -13.70
C ARG A 76 -3.55 -0.68 -13.08
N PRO A 77 -3.50 -0.97 -11.77
CA PRO A 77 -4.65 -1.51 -11.06
C PRO A 77 -5.86 -0.59 -11.14
N ASP A 78 -7.06 -1.16 -11.04
CA ASP A 78 -8.30 -0.39 -11.04
C ASP A 78 -8.37 0.57 -9.86
N ARG A 79 -7.87 0.15 -8.70
CA ARG A 79 -7.80 0.97 -7.50
C ARG A 79 -6.47 0.76 -6.79
N MET A 80 -6.04 1.77 -6.05
CA MET A 80 -4.81 1.70 -5.27
C MET A 80 -5.07 2.34 -3.91
N ILE A 81 -4.82 1.58 -2.86
CA ILE A 81 -5.06 2.02 -1.48
C ILE A 81 -3.82 1.82 -0.62
N THR A 82 -3.77 2.52 0.50
CA THR A 82 -2.70 2.35 1.48
C THR A 82 -3.26 2.32 2.89
N VAL A 83 -2.60 1.54 3.75
CA VAL A 83 -2.79 1.54 5.20
C VAL A 83 -1.44 1.86 5.83
N PHE A 84 -1.46 2.47 7.02
CA PHE A 84 -0.20 2.84 7.70
C PHE A 84 0.02 1.96 8.93
N ALA A 85 0.96 1.03 8.82
CA ALA A 85 1.28 0.10 9.90
C ALA A 85 1.81 0.87 11.12
N GLY A 86 1.30 0.51 12.28
CA GLY A 86 1.66 1.15 13.55
C GLY A 86 0.73 2.28 13.94
N ASN A 87 0.30 3.10 12.99
CA ASN A 87 -0.60 4.24 13.24
C ASN A 87 -2.08 3.89 13.03
N ASP A 88 -2.39 3.26 11.91
CA ASP A 88 -3.77 2.87 11.59
C ASP A 88 -3.92 1.36 11.80
N ARG A 89 -3.89 0.93 13.05
CA ARG A 89 -3.84 -0.49 13.42
C ARG A 89 -5.02 -1.29 12.91
N GLU A 90 -6.23 -0.77 13.05
CA GLU A 90 -7.44 -1.47 12.60
C GLU A 90 -7.45 -1.65 11.09
N ALA A 91 -7.13 -0.57 10.34
CA ALA A 91 -7.08 -0.62 8.89
C ALA A 91 -6.01 -1.61 8.42
N THR A 92 -4.83 -1.55 9.03
CA THR A 92 -3.72 -2.44 8.69
C THR A 92 -4.07 -3.90 8.95
N GLN A 93 -4.64 -4.18 10.12
CA GLN A 93 -5.06 -5.54 10.47
C GLN A 93 -6.13 -6.05 9.50
N ARG A 94 -7.11 -5.21 9.17
CA ARG A 94 -8.17 -5.60 8.23
C ARG A 94 -7.61 -5.88 6.84
N ALA A 95 -6.69 -5.04 6.35
CA ALA A 95 -6.05 -5.29 5.06
C ALA A 95 -5.33 -6.63 5.05
N ARG A 96 -4.58 -6.93 6.12
CA ARG A 96 -3.85 -8.20 6.24
C ARG A 96 -4.75 -9.42 6.26
N GLU A 97 -5.98 -9.29 6.73
CA GLU A 97 -6.96 -10.39 6.69
C GLU A 97 -7.29 -10.81 5.26
N TYR A 98 -7.14 -9.91 4.30
CA TYR A 98 -7.33 -10.22 2.87
C TYR A 98 -6.07 -10.84 2.24
N PHE A 99 -4.94 -10.84 2.94
CA PHE A 99 -3.67 -11.41 2.44
C PHE A 99 -3.53 -12.86 2.90
N THR A 100 -4.44 -13.71 2.45
CA THR A 100 -4.47 -15.12 2.85
C THR A 100 -3.16 -15.83 2.51
N GLY A 101 -2.57 -16.48 3.51
CA GLY A 101 -1.32 -17.24 3.32
C GLY A 101 -0.04 -16.45 3.56
N TYR A 102 -0.15 -15.17 3.88
CA TYR A 102 1.03 -14.33 4.13
C TYR A 102 1.08 -13.86 5.57
N ARG A 103 2.28 -13.87 6.15
CA ARG A 103 2.52 -13.34 7.49
C ARG A 103 2.57 -11.81 7.44
N PRO A 104 2.17 -11.13 8.53
CA PRO A 104 2.31 -9.68 8.61
C PRO A 104 3.75 -9.23 8.37
N SER A 105 3.91 -8.26 7.48
CA SER A 105 5.18 -7.57 7.28
C SER A 105 4.92 -6.11 6.88
N SER A 106 5.87 -5.23 7.18
CA SER A 106 5.77 -3.82 6.79
C SER A 106 7.17 -3.24 6.57
N PRO A 107 7.38 -2.51 5.48
CA PRO A 107 6.41 -2.27 4.43
C PRO A 107 6.10 -3.54 3.64
N SER A 108 4.96 -3.59 3.00
CA SER A 108 4.62 -4.64 2.04
C SER A 108 3.71 -4.07 0.97
N ILE A 109 3.69 -4.73 -0.19
CA ILE A 109 2.90 -4.28 -1.33
C ILE A 109 2.21 -5.50 -1.92
N ALA A 110 0.88 -5.49 -1.93
CA ALA A 110 0.07 -6.59 -2.44
C ALA A 110 -0.75 -6.14 -3.64
N LEU A 111 -0.79 -6.96 -4.68
CA LEU A 111 -1.73 -6.79 -5.77
C LEU A 111 -2.76 -7.89 -5.67
N LEU A 112 -4.04 -7.50 -5.55
CA LEU A 112 -5.16 -8.42 -5.50
C LEU A 112 -5.94 -8.35 -6.81
N LYS A 113 -6.43 -9.50 -7.26
CA LYS A 113 -7.34 -9.59 -8.40
C LYS A 113 -8.54 -10.42 -7.99
N ASP A 114 -9.71 -9.82 -8.08
CA ASP A 114 -11.00 -10.44 -7.70
C ASP A 114 -10.92 -11.06 -6.29
N GLY A 115 -10.31 -10.34 -5.36
CA GLY A 115 -10.20 -10.72 -3.96
C GLY A 115 -9.05 -11.66 -3.61
N GLN A 116 -8.22 -12.05 -4.59
CA GLN A 116 -7.11 -12.97 -4.38
C GLN A 116 -5.78 -12.25 -4.58
N VAL A 117 -4.81 -12.49 -3.69
CA VAL A 117 -3.45 -11.95 -3.85
C VAL A 117 -2.79 -12.66 -5.03
N VAL A 118 -2.44 -11.90 -6.05
CA VAL A 118 -1.74 -12.42 -7.24
C VAL A 118 -0.26 -12.05 -7.25
N LYS A 119 0.13 -11.04 -6.48
CA LYS A 119 1.54 -10.65 -6.30
C LYS A 119 1.71 -10.06 -4.90
N MET A 120 2.74 -10.48 -4.21
CA MET A 120 3.08 -9.95 -2.89
C MET A 120 4.57 -9.64 -2.83
N LEU A 121 4.88 -8.42 -2.45
CA LEU A 121 6.24 -8.03 -2.06
C LEU A 121 6.21 -7.82 -0.55
N GLU A 122 6.82 -8.76 0.17
CA GLU A 122 6.96 -8.67 1.62
C GLU A 122 8.19 -7.82 1.94
N ARG A 123 8.36 -7.45 3.20
CA ARG A 123 9.50 -6.64 3.62
C ARG A 123 10.83 -7.19 3.10
N HIS A 124 11.03 -8.50 3.18
CA HIS A 124 12.28 -9.12 2.72
C HIS A 124 12.47 -9.06 1.20
N ASN A 125 11.40 -8.82 0.44
CA ASN A 125 11.47 -8.59 -1.01
C ASN A 125 11.70 -7.11 -1.36
N ILE A 126 11.68 -6.24 -0.37
CA ILE A 126 11.83 -4.79 -0.53
C ILE A 126 13.17 -4.32 0.04
N GLU A 127 13.47 -4.78 1.26
CA GLU A 127 14.66 -4.38 1.99
C GLU A 127 15.93 -4.72 1.23
N GLY A 128 16.85 -3.75 1.12
CA GLY A 128 18.12 -3.93 0.45
C GLY A 128 18.07 -3.89 -1.08
N ARG A 129 16.90 -3.57 -1.66
CA ARG A 129 16.74 -3.47 -3.11
C ARG A 129 16.57 -2.02 -3.54
N HIS A 130 16.95 -1.71 -4.77
CA HIS A 130 16.74 -0.39 -5.33
C HIS A 130 15.24 -0.18 -5.68
N ALA A 131 14.74 1.01 -5.43
CA ALA A 131 13.35 1.36 -5.75
C ALA A 131 13.02 1.10 -7.22
N HIS A 132 13.95 1.39 -8.12
CA HIS A 132 13.78 1.15 -9.56
C HIS A 132 13.50 -0.32 -9.87
N ASP A 133 14.22 -1.25 -9.23
CA ASP A 133 14.03 -2.68 -9.46
C ASP A 133 12.71 -3.19 -8.89
N ILE A 134 12.30 -2.65 -7.74
CA ILE A 134 11.00 -2.97 -7.14
C ILE A 134 9.87 -2.44 -8.04
N ALA A 135 10.03 -1.23 -8.57
CA ALA A 135 9.05 -0.64 -9.48
C ALA A 135 8.91 -1.49 -10.76
N ALA A 136 10.02 -1.99 -11.30
CA ALA A 136 9.99 -2.86 -12.48
C ALA A 136 9.22 -4.15 -12.20
N GLU A 137 9.37 -4.72 -11.02
CA GLU A 137 8.64 -5.92 -10.62
C GLU A 137 7.14 -5.63 -10.47
N LEU A 138 6.78 -4.46 -9.93
CA LEU A 138 5.37 -4.04 -9.82
C LEU A 138 4.74 -3.82 -11.19
N THR A 139 5.41 -3.12 -12.09
CA THR A 139 4.87 -2.85 -13.43
C THR A 139 4.74 -4.14 -14.24
N ALA A 140 5.65 -5.10 -14.07
CA ALA A 140 5.51 -6.43 -14.69
C ALA A 140 4.26 -7.14 -14.19
N ALA A 141 3.96 -7.04 -12.89
CA ALA A 141 2.73 -7.61 -12.33
C ALA A 141 1.49 -6.89 -12.85
N PHE A 142 1.54 -5.56 -13.01
CA PHE A 142 0.44 -4.80 -13.59
C PHE A 142 0.16 -5.27 -15.03
N ASP A 143 1.20 -5.46 -15.84
CA ASP A 143 1.04 -5.94 -17.21
C ASP A 143 0.42 -7.33 -17.26
N GLN A 144 0.74 -8.17 -16.28
CA GLN A 144 0.25 -9.54 -16.23
C GLN A 144 -1.20 -9.63 -15.75
N TYR A 145 -1.60 -8.82 -14.78
CA TYR A 145 -2.86 -9.00 -14.07
C TYR A 145 -3.89 -7.91 -14.28
N CYS A 146 -3.47 -6.70 -14.65
CA CYS A 146 -4.38 -5.57 -14.80
C CYS A 146 -4.86 -5.43 -16.23
N LYS A 147 -6.00 -4.72 -16.40
CA LYS A 147 -6.53 -4.45 -17.73
C LYS A 147 -5.61 -3.50 -18.48
N GLN A 148 -5.34 -3.82 -19.73
CA GLN A 148 -4.60 -2.94 -20.61
C GLN A 148 -5.39 -1.64 -20.83
N PRO A 149 -4.68 -0.49 -20.98
CA PRO A 149 -5.36 0.76 -21.27
C PRO A 149 -6.16 0.63 -22.57
N VAL A 150 -7.35 1.26 -22.59
CA VAL A 150 -8.15 1.31 -23.80
C VAL A 150 -7.49 2.33 -24.74
N THR A 151 -6.99 1.85 -25.86
CA THR A 151 -6.46 2.73 -26.91
C THR A 151 -7.64 3.27 -27.72
N ALA A 152 -7.83 4.58 -27.66
CA ALA A 152 -8.87 5.23 -28.43
C ALA A 152 -8.51 5.28 -29.92
#